data_300fd2daa422b01705886a4b95ee38a3
#
_entry.id   300fd2daa422b01705886a4b95ee38a3
#
_cell.length_a   1.000
_cell.length_b   1.000
_cell.length_c   1.000
_cell.angle_alpha   90.00
_cell.angle_beta   90.00
_cell.angle_gamma   90.00
#
_symmetry.space_group_name_H-M   'P 1'
#
loop_
_entity.id
_entity.type
_entity.pdbx_description
1 polymer ?
#
loop_
_entity_poly.entity_id
_entity_poly.type
_entity_poly.pdbx_seq_one_letter_code
_entity_poly.pdbx_strand_id
1 'polypeptide(L)'
;ASGIVGFQFAIAAAVSGVFTVGDSAAQFVFSFFGGAIFGLAVGMVADLLFESLRSFGWETTTSRILMELFLPFILYLGAEAVHVSGILSVVTAGLIIRFDRTGIGPNVARTNIVSSSVWGVFSFTLNGTVFILLGMLLPNAMSASWDDPQVSNWLLLVAILTVSAVVIIMRFLWISLMLRLARDTVTGKRRKMTAQRWRSAAVMTFGGPKGTITLSLMFTIPYTITGGAWFPMRDELIFIAGGVIVVTLLLANFLLPLLAPNRNKGTSVEMTGITIEVLRRTVEELTGRVTPDNRRAVLM
;
A
#
# COMPACT_ATOMS: atom_id res chain seq x y z
N ALA A 1 0.23 -6.44 -4.96
CA ALA A 1 0.87 -7.74 -4.71
C ALA A 1 1.18 -8.47 -6.02
N SER A 2 0.18 -8.78 -6.88
CA SER A 2 0.40 -9.54 -8.14
C SER A 2 1.44 -8.92 -9.08
N GLY A 3 1.47 -7.59 -9.23
CA GLY A 3 2.48 -6.91 -10.05
C GLY A 3 3.90 -7.05 -9.52
N ILE A 4 4.07 -7.16 -8.19
CA ILE A 4 5.39 -7.36 -7.57
C ILE A 4 5.89 -8.77 -7.87
N VAL A 5 5.05 -9.78 -7.74
CA VAL A 5 5.40 -11.17 -8.06
C VAL A 5 5.73 -11.29 -9.55
N GLY A 6 4.94 -10.65 -10.44
CA GLY A 6 5.24 -10.60 -11.87
C GLY A 6 6.58 -9.93 -12.19
N PHE A 7 6.93 -8.87 -11.47
CA PHE A 7 8.22 -8.21 -11.61
C PHE A 7 9.38 -9.11 -11.15
N GLN A 8 9.29 -9.72 -9.96
CA GLN A 8 10.31 -10.66 -9.46
C GLN A 8 10.53 -11.80 -10.43
N PHE A 9 9.44 -12.31 -11.01
CA PHE A 9 9.49 -13.33 -12.03
C PHE A 9 10.21 -12.86 -13.30
N ALA A 10 9.88 -11.66 -13.82
CA ALA A 10 10.55 -11.10 -14.99
C ALA A 10 12.05 -10.92 -14.77
N ILE A 11 12.46 -10.46 -13.56
CA ILE A 11 13.87 -10.34 -13.19
C ILE A 11 14.55 -11.73 -13.11
N ALA A 12 13.91 -12.71 -12.49
CA ALA A 12 14.46 -14.07 -12.41
C ALA A 12 14.67 -14.68 -13.80
N ALA A 13 13.73 -14.49 -14.73
CA ALA A 13 13.86 -14.90 -16.12
C ALA A 13 15.02 -14.19 -16.85
N ALA A 14 15.16 -12.88 -16.64
CA ALA A 14 16.25 -12.10 -17.21
C ALA A 14 17.63 -12.51 -16.67
N VAL A 15 17.71 -12.86 -15.38
CA VAL A 15 18.96 -13.30 -14.73
C VAL A 15 19.37 -14.71 -15.18
N SER A 16 18.40 -15.63 -15.32
CA SER A 16 18.70 -17.02 -15.71
C SER A 16 19.01 -17.19 -17.18
N GLY A 17 18.58 -16.26 -18.03
CA GLY A 17 18.75 -16.33 -19.50
C GLY A 17 17.96 -17.45 -20.20
N VAL A 18 17.23 -18.27 -19.44
CA VAL A 18 16.41 -19.37 -19.96
C VAL A 18 14.94 -19.06 -19.69
N PHE A 19 14.22 -18.70 -20.73
CA PHE A 19 12.78 -18.45 -20.66
C PHE A 19 12.01 -19.62 -21.27
N THR A 20 11.75 -20.66 -20.47
CA THR A 20 10.76 -21.68 -20.82
C THR A 20 9.42 -21.27 -20.26
N VAL A 21 8.48 -20.88 -21.13
CA VAL A 21 7.16 -20.34 -20.72
C VAL A 21 6.42 -21.30 -19.79
N GLY A 22 6.56 -22.61 -19.98
CA GLY A 22 5.86 -23.62 -19.17
C GLY A 22 6.40 -23.72 -17.74
N ASP A 23 7.70 -23.91 -17.57
CA ASP A 23 8.32 -24.05 -16.24
C ASP A 23 8.24 -22.74 -15.46
N SER A 24 8.41 -21.66 -16.17
CA SER A 24 8.30 -20.32 -15.64
C SER A 24 6.89 -19.97 -15.16
N ALA A 25 5.86 -20.35 -15.90
CA ALA A 25 4.47 -20.18 -15.49
C ALA A 25 4.13 -21.06 -14.26
N ALA A 26 4.62 -22.30 -14.23
CA ALA A 26 4.42 -23.20 -13.10
C ALA A 26 5.09 -22.66 -11.84
N GLN A 27 6.31 -22.14 -11.92
CA GLN A 27 7.02 -21.55 -10.80
C GLN A 27 6.35 -20.25 -10.31
N PHE A 28 5.83 -19.43 -11.23
CA PHE A 28 5.05 -18.26 -10.90
C PHE A 28 3.78 -18.65 -10.10
N VAL A 29 3.02 -19.62 -10.61
CA VAL A 29 1.81 -20.13 -9.96
C VAL A 29 2.13 -20.69 -8.58
N PHE A 30 3.19 -21.49 -8.47
CA PHE A 30 3.63 -22.06 -7.20
C PHE A 30 4.02 -20.96 -6.20
N SER A 31 4.85 -20.00 -6.61
CA SER A 31 5.29 -18.88 -5.76
C SER A 31 4.10 -18.00 -5.32
N PHE A 32 3.17 -17.74 -6.25
CA PHE A 32 1.99 -16.91 -5.99
C PHE A 32 1.01 -17.59 -5.03
N PHE A 33 0.51 -18.78 -5.38
CA PHE A 33 -0.44 -19.49 -4.53
C PHE A 33 0.20 -20.04 -3.26
N GLY A 34 1.45 -20.51 -3.34
CA GLY A 34 2.22 -20.93 -2.18
C GLY A 34 2.40 -19.80 -1.18
N GLY A 35 2.74 -18.59 -1.64
CA GLY A 35 2.81 -17.40 -0.80
C GLY A 35 1.48 -17.05 -0.13
N ALA A 36 0.37 -17.13 -0.87
CA ALA A 36 -0.96 -16.89 -0.33
C ALA A 36 -1.34 -17.93 0.74
N ILE A 37 -1.12 -19.21 0.46
CA ILE A 37 -1.42 -20.31 1.41
C ILE A 37 -0.52 -20.21 2.65
N PHE A 38 0.78 -19.95 2.47
CA PHE A 38 1.70 -19.77 3.58
C PHE A 38 1.28 -18.59 4.48
N GLY A 39 0.95 -17.44 3.88
CA GLY A 39 0.46 -16.27 4.60
C GLY A 39 -0.85 -16.54 5.34
N LEU A 40 -1.76 -17.32 4.74
CA LEU A 40 -3.00 -17.75 5.37
C LEU A 40 -2.72 -18.64 6.58
N ALA A 41 -1.89 -19.67 6.42
CA ALA A 41 -1.56 -20.61 7.48
C ALA A 41 -0.86 -19.93 8.66
N VAL A 42 0.22 -19.18 8.40
CA VAL A 42 0.98 -18.50 9.44
C VAL A 42 0.17 -17.35 10.05
N GLY A 43 -0.64 -16.66 9.22
CA GLY A 43 -1.56 -15.62 9.69
C GLY A 43 -2.59 -16.14 10.68
N MET A 44 -3.19 -17.33 10.43
CA MET A 44 -4.09 -17.99 11.38
C MET A 44 -3.38 -18.36 12.68
N VAL A 45 -2.16 -18.93 12.59
CA VAL A 45 -1.37 -19.26 13.78
C VAL A 45 -1.04 -18.00 14.58
N ALA A 46 -0.67 -16.92 13.92
CA ALA A 46 -0.40 -15.65 14.58
C ALA A 46 -1.66 -15.07 15.26
N ASP A 47 -2.82 -15.14 14.61
CA ASP A 47 -4.10 -14.69 15.19
C ASP A 47 -4.45 -15.47 16.46
N LEU A 48 -4.33 -16.80 16.41
CA LEU A 48 -4.51 -17.68 17.59
C LEU A 48 -3.50 -17.37 18.70
N LEU A 49 -2.26 -17.08 18.36
CA LEU A 49 -1.23 -16.72 19.32
C LEU A 49 -1.56 -15.40 20.03
N PHE A 50 -1.99 -14.39 19.27
CA PHE A 50 -2.42 -13.10 19.82
C PHE A 50 -3.62 -13.25 20.75
N GLU A 51 -4.61 -14.06 20.37
CA GLU A 51 -5.76 -14.35 21.21
C GLU A 51 -5.35 -15.06 22.50
N SER A 52 -4.43 -16.02 22.43
CA SER A 52 -3.90 -16.71 23.61
C SER A 52 -3.14 -15.78 24.55
N LEU A 53 -2.24 -14.94 24.00
CA LEU A 53 -1.49 -13.96 24.81
C LEU A 53 -2.42 -12.98 25.51
N ARG A 54 -3.50 -12.59 24.84
CA ARG A 54 -4.53 -11.73 25.39
C ARG A 54 -5.30 -12.41 26.52
N SER A 55 -5.69 -13.66 26.35
CA SER A 55 -6.41 -14.42 27.36
C SER A 55 -5.61 -14.63 28.65
N PHE A 56 -4.27 -14.73 28.53
CA PHE A 56 -3.35 -14.80 29.68
C PHE A 56 -3.06 -13.44 30.32
N GLY A 57 -3.55 -12.33 29.75
CA GLY A 57 -3.32 -10.99 30.28
C GLY A 57 -1.90 -10.45 30.09
N TRP A 58 -1.09 -11.08 29.24
CA TRP A 58 0.29 -10.67 28.94
C TRP A 58 0.36 -9.58 27.85
N GLU A 59 -0.77 -9.22 27.27
CA GLU A 59 -0.84 -8.18 26.26
C GLU A 59 -0.71 -6.78 26.88
N THR A 60 0.41 -6.13 26.61
CA THR A 60 0.58 -4.68 26.86
C THR A 60 0.45 -3.92 25.55
N THR A 61 0.12 -2.62 25.61
CA THR A 61 0.08 -1.76 24.42
C THR A 61 1.40 -1.81 23.64
N THR A 62 2.53 -1.82 24.35
CA THR A 62 3.86 -1.86 23.72
C THR A 62 4.15 -3.21 23.07
N SER A 63 3.88 -4.34 23.76
CA SER A 63 4.13 -5.67 23.21
C SER A 63 3.29 -5.93 21.95
N ARG A 64 2.05 -5.48 21.95
CA ARG A 64 1.16 -5.57 20.78
C ARG A 64 1.69 -4.80 19.59
N ILE A 65 2.08 -3.53 19.76
CA ILE A 65 2.61 -2.70 18.68
C ILE A 65 3.89 -3.30 18.11
N LEU A 66 4.77 -3.81 18.98
CA LEU A 66 5.99 -4.50 18.54
C LEU A 66 5.66 -5.75 17.72
N MET A 67 4.70 -6.56 18.15
CA MET A 67 4.26 -7.73 17.39
C MET A 67 3.66 -7.33 16.03
N GLU A 68 2.80 -6.31 15.99
CA GLU A 68 2.28 -5.75 14.74
C GLU A 68 3.39 -5.32 13.78
N LEU A 69 4.47 -4.73 14.31
CA LEU A 69 5.58 -4.21 13.53
C LEU A 69 6.50 -5.31 13.02
N PHE A 70 6.82 -6.32 13.85
CA PHE A 70 7.76 -7.39 13.50
C PHE A 70 7.12 -8.52 12.69
N LEU A 71 5.83 -8.77 12.87
CA LEU A 71 5.13 -9.85 12.19
C LEU A 71 5.28 -9.86 10.65
N PRO A 72 5.17 -8.72 9.94
CA PRO A 72 5.39 -8.69 8.49
C PRO A 72 6.80 -9.13 8.09
N PHE A 73 7.81 -8.80 8.88
CA PHE A 73 9.19 -9.20 8.60
C PHE A 73 9.38 -10.72 8.81
N ILE A 74 8.83 -11.26 9.89
CA ILE A 74 8.89 -12.71 10.17
C ILE A 74 8.18 -13.49 9.07
N LEU A 75 6.99 -13.03 8.64
CA LEU A 75 6.23 -13.63 7.55
C LEU A 75 7.01 -13.57 6.22
N TYR A 76 7.59 -12.42 5.91
CA TYR A 76 8.36 -12.24 4.69
C TYR A 76 9.57 -13.20 4.65
N LEU A 77 10.39 -13.18 5.70
CA LEU A 77 11.59 -14.03 5.78
C LEU A 77 11.25 -15.52 5.82
N GLY A 78 10.20 -15.90 6.52
CA GLY A 78 9.73 -17.29 6.57
C GLY A 78 9.24 -17.79 5.20
N ALA A 79 8.52 -16.97 4.45
CA ALA A 79 8.05 -17.31 3.11
C ALA A 79 9.21 -17.43 2.10
N GLU A 80 10.16 -16.50 2.13
CA GLU A 80 11.36 -16.56 1.28
C GLU A 80 12.21 -17.81 1.60
N ALA A 81 12.30 -18.22 2.86
CA ALA A 81 13.02 -19.44 3.26
C ALA A 81 12.39 -20.73 2.67
N VAL A 82 11.09 -20.73 2.39
CA VAL A 82 10.40 -21.86 1.71
C VAL A 82 10.19 -21.60 0.22
N HIS A 83 10.89 -20.63 -0.36
CA HIS A 83 10.86 -20.28 -1.78
C HIS A 83 9.47 -19.90 -2.33
N VAL A 84 8.63 -19.27 -1.50
CA VAL A 84 7.35 -18.70 -1.93
C VAL A 84 7.33 -17.17 -1.75
N SER A 85 6.38 -16.48 -2.38
CA SER A 85 6.34 -15.01 -2.35
C SER A 85 6.13 -14.45 -0.94
N GLY A 86 7.18 -13.83 -0.37
CA GLY A 86 7.13 -13.18 0.93
C GLY A 86 6.13 -12.03 0.98
N ILE A 87 6.06 -11.22 -0.07
CA ILE A 87 5.14 -10.08 -0.15
C ILE A 87 3.69 -10.55 -0.15
N LEU A 88 3.38 -11.60 -0.92
CA LEU A 88 2.02 -12.12 -0.97
C LEU A 88 1.62 -12.77 0.35
N SER A 89 2.55 -13.44 1.01
CA SER A 89 2.37 -14.00 2.36
C SER A 89 1.99 -12.93 3.38
N VAL A 90 2.72 -11.82 3.41
CA VAL A 90 2.42 -10.69 4.30
C VAL A 90 1.05 -10.09 4.01
N VAL A 91 0.71 -9.89 2.73
CA VAL A 91 -0.60 -9.34 2.33
C VAL A 91 -1.73 -10.26 2.76
N THR A 92 -1.60 -11.57 2.52
CA THR A 92 -2.64 -12.55 2.85
C THR A 92 -2.82 -12.68 4.35
N ALA A 93 -1.73 -12.76 5.12
CA ALA A 93 -1.79 -12.77 6.58
C ALA A 93 -2.45 -11.51 7.13
N GLY A 94 -2.09 -10.33 6.61
CA GLY A 94 -2.67 -9.06 7.02
C GLY A 94 -4.18 -8.91 6.73
N LEU A 95 -4.74 -9.69 5.79
CA LEU A 95 -6.18 -9.76 5.55
C LEU A 95 -6.92 -10.62 6.57
N ILE A 96 -6.23 -11.58 7.19
CA ILE A 96 -6.82 -12.56 8.11
C ILE A 96 -6.68 -12.12 9.55
N ILE A 97 -5.51 -11.60 9.91
CA ILE A 97 -5.21 -11.20 11.28
C ILE A 97 -6.17 -10.09 11.71
N ARG A 98 -7.00 -10.41 12.67
CA ARG A 98 -7.92 -9.46 13.31
C ARG A 98 -7.20 -8.79 14.47
N PHE A 99 -6.48 -7.74 14.19
CA PHE A 99 -6.10 -6.80 15.26
C PHE A 99 -7.41 -6.20 15.78
N ASP A 100 -7.86 -6.68 16.92
CA ASP A 100 -9.20 -6.44 17.46
C ASP A 100 -9.47 -4.93 17.63
N ARG A 101 -10.11 -4.38 16.60
CA ARG A 101 -10.56 -2.98 16.56
C ARG A 101 -11.97 -2.81 17.10
N THR A 102 -12.63 -3.89 17.47
CA THR A 102 -14.06 -3.94 17.83
C THR A 102 -14.33 -3.96 19.34
N GLY A 103 -13.27 -4.03 20.17
CA GLY A 103 -13.44 -3.94 21.62
C GLY A 103 -13.89 -2.55 22.05
N ILE A 104 -14.94 -2.48 22.88
CA ILE A 104 -15.40 -1.24 23.52
C ILE A 104 -14.70 -1.16 24.88
N GLY A 105 -13.68 -0.29 24.97
CA GLY A 105 -12.97 -0.06 26.24
C GLY A 105 -11.86 0.99 26.08
N PRO A 106 -11.52 1.70 27.16
CA PRO A 106 -10.52 2.77 27.14
C PRO A 106 -9.12 2.26 26.74
N ASN A 107 -8.78 1.04 27.12
CA ASN A 107 -7.50 0.41 26.76
C ASN A 107 -7.40 0.11 25.27
N VAL A 108 -8.49 -0.34 24.64
CA VAL A 108 -8.55 -0.62 23.19
C VAL A 108 -8.42 0.68 22.39
N ALA A 109 -9.16 1.72 22.81
CA ALA A 109 -9.08 3.03 22.16
C ALA A 109 -7.66 3.62 22.26
N ARG A 110 -7.03 3.56 23.42
CA ARG A 110 -5.65 4.01 23.63
C ARG A 110 -4.67 3.24 22.75
N THR A 111 -4.76 1.93 22.72
CA THR A 111 -3.87 1.08 21.89
C THR A 111 -4.04 1.37 20.41
N ASN A 112 -5.26 1.56 19.92
CA ASN A 112 -5.52 1.90 18.51
C ASN A 112 -4.95 3.28 18.13
N ILE A 113 -5.06 4.28 19.01
CA ILE A 113 -4.48 5.62 18.79
C ILE A 113 -2.95 5.52 18.71
N VAL A 114 -2.32 4.82 19.65
CA VAL A 114 -0.86 4.68 19.69
C VAL A 114 -0.37 3.89 18.49
N SER A 115 -1.01 2.76 18.15
CA SER A 115 -0.67 1.96 16.97
C SER A 115 -0.78 2.78 15.68
N SER A 116 -1.88 3.51 15.51
CA SER A 116 -2.08 4.40 14.35
C SER A 116 -0.99 5.47 14.24
N SER A 117 -0.56 6.04 15.37
CA SER A 117 0.50 7.05 15.41
C SER A 117 1.85 6.44 15.04
N VAL A 118 2.19 5.27 15.58
CA VAL A 118 3.43 4.54 15.25
C VAL A 118 3.47 4.17 13.78
N TRP A 119 2.39 3.62 13.23
CA TRP A 119 2.28 3.30 11.81
C TRP A 119 2.38 4.55 10.92
N GLY A 120 1.82 5.68 11.36
CA GLY A 120 1.95 6.97 10.68
C GLY A 120 3.41 7.42 10.56
N VAL A 121 4.14 7.42 11.68
CA VAL A 121 5.56 7.79 11.71
C VAL A 121 6.41 6.80 10.90
N PHE A 122 6.18 5.50 11.09
CA PHE A 122 6.93 4.46 10.37
C PHE A 122 6.72 4.54 8.86
N SER A 123 5.48 4.69 8.41
CA SER A 123 5.16 4.85 6.99
C SER A 123 5.76 6.12 6.41
N PHE A 124 5.72 7.24 7.14
CA PHE A 124 6.35 8.49 6.72
C PHE A 124 7.86 8.32 6.56
N THR A 125 8.52 7.71 7.54
CA THR A 125 9.98 7.47 7.53
C THR A 125 10.38 6.57 6.37
N LEU A 126 9.71 5.43 6.19
CA LEU A 126 10.00 4.50 5.09
C LEU A 126 9.80 5.17 3.72
N ASN A 127 8.69 5.88 3.54
CA ASN A 127 8.45 6.60 2.29
C ASN A 127 9.54 7.67 2.05
N GLY A 128 9.88 8.45 3.07
CA GLY A 128 10.95 9.45 2.99
C GLY A 128 12.29 8.83 2.61
N THR A 129 12.66 7.73 3.27
CA THR A 129 13.91 7.01 2.97
C THR A 129 13.97 6.54 1.51
N VAL A 130 12.88 5.95 1.00
CA VAL A 130 12.84 5.49 -0.40
C VAL A 130 12.98 6.66 -1.39
N PHE A 131 12.35 7.81 -1.12
CA PHE A 131 12.51 8.99 -1.98
C PHE A 131 13.90 9.63 -1.88
N ILE A 132 14.54 9.62 -0.70
CA ILE A 132 15.93 10.05 -0.55
C ILE A 132 16.85 9.13 -1.38
N LEU A 133 16.68 7.82 -1.27
CA LEU A 133 17.43 6.85 -2.08
C LEU A 133 17.22 7.07 -3.59
N LEU A 134 16.00 7.39 -4.02
CA LEU A 134 15.76 7.77 -5.41
C LEU A 134 16.58 8.99 -5.80
N GLY A 135 16.52 10.05 -4.97
CA GLY A 135 17.26 11.28 -5.23
C GLY A 135 18.78 11.07 -5.30
N MET A 136 19.30 10.08 -4.60
CA MET A 136 20.73 9.72 -4.64
C MET A 136 21.10 8.87 -5.86
N LEU A 137 20.22 7.94 -6.28
CA LEU A 137 20.51 7.00 -7.37
C LEU A 137 20.13 7.54 -8.74
N LEU A 138 19.11 8.38 -8.82
CA LEU A 138 18.64 8.92 -10.10
C LEU A 138 19.70 9.72 -10.87
N PRO A 139 20.51 10.59 -10.25
CA PRO A 139 21.59 11.28 -10.96
C PRO A 139 22.63 10.33 -11.54
N ASN A 140 23.01 9.28 -10.83
CA ASN A 140 23.97 8.29 -11.31
C ASN A 140 23.41 7.47 -12.48
N ALA A 141 22.14 7.03 -12.38
CA ALA A 141 21.46 6.35 -13.47
C ALA A 141 21.28 7.28 -14.70
N MET A 142 21.00 8.57 -14.44
CA MET A 142 20.91 9.59 -15.49
C MET A 142 22.23 9.77 -16.24
N SER A 143 23.34 9.96 -15.54
CA SER A 143 24.63 10.18 -16.18
C SER A 143 25.07 8.94 -16.98
N ALA A 144 24.92 7.74 -16.39
CA ALA A 144 25.25 6.48 -17.06
C ALA A 144 24.44 6.28 -18.35
N SER A 145 23.12 6.52 -18.27
CA SER A 145 22.22 6.35 -19.43
C SER A 145 22.34 7.48 -20.45
N TRP A 146 22.72 8.72 -20.02
CA TRP A 146 22.83 9.87 -20.90
C TRP A 146 24.08 9.85 -21.75
N ASP A 147 25.16 9.30 -21.22
CA ASP A 147 26.45 9.22 -21.86
C ASP A 147 26.64 7.92 -22.68
N ASP A 148 25.68 7.00 -22.66
CA ASP A 148 25.72 5.77 -23.45
C ASP A 148 25.42 6.06 -24.92
N PRO A 149 26.38 5.85 -25.84
CA PRO A 149 26.18 6.09 -27.27
C PRO A 149 25.25 5.05 -27.94
N GLN A 150 24.92 3.95 -27.26
CA GLN A 150 24.06 2.90 -27.79
C GLN A 150 22.57 3.23 -27.64
N VAL A 151 22.20 4.08 -26.70
CA VAL A 151 20.80 4.43 -26.40
C VAL A 151 20.56 5.92 -26.64
N SER A 152 19.64 6.23 -27.53
CA SER A 152 19.27 7.62 -27.78
C SER A 152 18.53 8.22 -26.59
N ASN A 153 19.02 9.35 -26.06
CA ASN A 153 18.40 10.09 -24.96
C ASN A 153 16.94 10.44 -25.24
N TRP A 154 16.62 10.72 -26.49
CA TRP A 154 15.25 10.99 -26.94
C TRP A 154 14.34 9.78 -26.79
N LEU A 155 14.87 8.58 -27.03
CA LEU A 155 14.13 7.34 -26.86
C LEU A 155 13.78 7.09 -25.40
N LEU A 156 14.71 7.39 -24.46
CA LEU A 156 14.46 7.27 -23.03
C LEU A 156 13.35 8.24 -22.57
N LEU A 157 13.36 9.49 -23.04
CA LEU A 157 12.31 10.46 -22.71
C LEU A 157 10.95 10.03 -23.28
N VAL A 158 10.91 9.57 -24.52
CA VAL A 158 9.69 9.02 -25.14
C VAL A 158 9.19 7.80 -24.38
N ALA A 159 10.07 6.91 -23.94
CA ALA A 159 9.72 5.77 -23.12
C ALA A 159 9.08 6.18 -21.78
N ILE A 160 9.68 7.15 -21.07
CA ILE A 160 9.13 7.70 -19.84
C ILE A 160 7.72 8.25 -20.04
N LEU A 161 7.54 9.08 -21.08
CA LEU A 161 6.23 9.69 -21.36
C LEU A 161 5.20 8.64 -21.77
N THR A 162 5.59 7.67 -22.60
CA THR A 162 4.69 6.62 -23.08
C THR A 162 4.25 5.72 -21.92
N VAL A 163 5.19 5.24 -21.08
CA VAL A 163 4.87 4.41 -19.92
C VAL A 163 3.99 5.17 -18.93
N SER A 164 4.32 6.45 -18.66
CA SER A 164 3.49 7.32 -17.80
C SER A 164 2.07 7.46 -18.34
N ALA A 165 1.92 7.71 -19.63
CA ALA A 165 0.61 7.83 -20.27
C ALA A 165 -0.18 6.52 -20.19
N VAL A 166 0.45 5.38 -20.50
CA VAL A 166 -0.19 4.06 -20.42
C VAL A 166 -0.67 3.75 -19.01
N VAL A 167 0.17 3.98 -17.99
CA VAL A 167 -0.19 3.75 -16.59
C VAL A 167 -1.38 4.62 -16.16
N ILE A 168 -1.37 5.91 -16.52
CA ILE A 168 -2.45 6.84 -16.17
C ILE A 168 -3.75 6.45 -16.90
N ILE A 169 -3.69 6.16 -18.21
CA ILE A 169 -4.85 5.78 -19.01
C ILE A 169 -5.47 4.48 -18.49
N MET A 170 -4.65 3.43 -18.28
CA MET A 170 -5.12 2.15 -17.75
C MET A 170 -5.79 2.31 -16.39
N ARG A 171 -5.21 3.12 -15.50
CA ARG A 171 -5.78 3.40 -14.20
C ARG A 171 -7.10 4.16 -14.30
N PHE A 172 -7.17 5.17 -15.17
CA PHE A 172 -8.39 5.92 -15.41
C PHE A 172 -9.51 5.05 -15.97
N LEU A 173 -9.20 4.19 -16.94
CA LEU A 173 -10.15 3.23 -17.50
C LEU A 173 -10.64 2.25 -16.44
N TRP A 174 -9.73 1.70 -15.63
CA TRP A 174 -10.09 0.78 -14.54
C TRP A 174 -11.01 1.42 -13.51
N ILE A 175 -10.65 2.60 -13.01
CA ILE A 175 -11.47 3.32 -12.03
C ILE A 175 -12.83 3.68 -12.63
N SER A 176 -12.86 4.15 -13.88
CA SER A 176 -14.11 4.48 -14.58
C SER A 176 -15.00 3.26 -14.77
N LEU A 177 -14.41 2.09 -15.09
CA LEU A 177 -15.12 0.83 -15.19
C LEU A 177 -15.71 0.42 -13.85
N MET A 178 -14.93 0.46 -12.77
CA MET A 178 -15.39 0.13 -11.43
C MET A 178 -16.51 1.06 -10.95
N LEU A 179 -16.39 2.36 -11.22
CA LEU A 179 -17.45 3.33 -10.90
C LEU A 179 -18.73 3.10 -11.71
N ARG A 180 -18.64 2.59 -12.93
CA ARG A 180 -19.82 2.20 -13.74
C ARG A 180 -20.48 0.92 -13.23
N LEU A 181 -19.68 -0.05 -12.77
CA LEU A 181 -20.18 -1.31 -12.23
C LEU A 181 -20.73 -1.18 -10.81
N ALA A 182 -20.32 -0.14 -10.08
CA ALA A 182 -20.77 0.11 -8.71
C ALA A 182 -22.29 0.32 -8.68
N ARG A 183 -22.97 -0.50 -7.87
CA ARG A 183 -24.41 -0.40 -7.60
C ARG A 183 -24.66 0.55 -6.42
N ASP A 184 -25.80 1.18 -6.43
CA ASP A 184 -26.27 1.95 -5.30
C ASP A 184 -26.68 0.99 -4.17
N THR A 185 -26.14 1.18 -2.97
CA THR A 185 -26.47 0.34 -1.81
C THR A 185 -27.91 0.46 -1.35
N VAL A 186 -28.56 1.59 -1.66
CA VAL A 186 -29.97 1.86 -1.28
C VAL A 186 -30.93 1.38 -2.34
N THR A 187 -30.66 1.67 -3.63
CA THR A 187 -31.62 1.40 -4.73
C THR A 187 -31.30 0.12 -5.51
N GLY A 188 -30.12 -0.50 -5.29
CA GLY A 188 -29.63 -1.68 -6.03
C GLY A 188 -29.35 -1.44 -7.52
N LYS A 189 -29.66 -0.25 -8.04
CA LYS A 189 -29.51 0.08 -9.47
C LYS A 189 -28.08 0.55 -9.77
N ARG A 190 -27.62 0.35 -11.01
CA ARG A 190 -26.33 0.90 -11.48
C ARG A 190 -26.40 2.42 -11.51
N ARG A 191 -25.42 3.06 -10.88
CA ARG A 191 -25.34 4.53 -10.86
C ARG A 191 -24.89 5.05 -12.21
N LYS A 192 -25.60 6.05 -12.76
CA LYS A 192 -25.22 6.74 -14.00
C LYS A 192 -23.91 7.52 -13.81
N MET A 193 -23.07 7.55 -14.83
CA MET A 193 -21.85 8.36 -14.86
C MET A 193 -22.20 9.84 -15.07
N THR A 194 -22.20 10.61 -14.00
CA THR A 194 -22.36 12.07 -14.01
C THR A 194 -21.01 12.77 -14.20
N ALA A 195 -21.01 14.04 -14.58
CA ALA A 195 -19.80 14.87 -14.67
C ALA A 195 -18.98 14.85 -13.35
N GLN A 196 -19.66 14.86 -12.22
CA GLN A 196 -19.03 14.78 -10.90
C GLN A 196 -18.30 13.43 -10.69
N ARG A 197 -18.87 12.31 -11.19
CA ARG A 197 -18.22 11.00 -11.10
C ARG A 197 -17.01 10.87 -12.01
N TRP A 198 -17.06 11.48 -13.19
CA TRP A 198 -15.89 11.58 -14.06
C TRP A 198 -14.76 12.38 -13.40
N ARG A 199 -15.11 13.48 -12.74
CA ARG A 199 -14.16 14.27 -11.95
C ARG A 199 -13.60 13.46 -10.78
N SER A 200 -14.42 12.69 -10.06
CA SER A 200 -13.98 11.78 -9.01
C SER A 200 -13.05 10.68 -9.55
N ALA A 201 -13.35 10.13 -10.73
CA ALA A 201 -12.45 9.17 -11.40
C ALA A 201 -11.08 9.78 -11.69
N ALA A 202 -11.05 11.01 -12.21
CA ALA A 202 -9.81 11.74 -12.47
C ALA A 202 -9.03 12.01 -11.17
N VAL A 203 -9.69 12.50 -10.11
CA VAL A 203 -9.06 12.71 -8.80
C VAL A 203 -8.47 11.41 -8.24
N MET A 204 -9.18 10.29 -8.31
CA MET A 204 -8.70 8.99 -7.86
C MET A 204 -7.53 8.47 -8.73
N THR A 205 -7.51 8.81 -10.02
CA THR A 205 -6.43 8.43 -10.94
C THR A 205 -5.15 9.16 -10.58
N PHE A 206 -5.18 10.46 -10.48
CA PHE A 206 -4.01 11.28 -10.17
C PHE A 206 -3.65 11.27 -8.67
N GLY A 207 -4.61 11.04 -7.77
CA GLY A 207 -4.42 11.01 -6.32
C GLY A 207 -3.71 9.78 -5.75
N GLY A 208 -3.29 8.85 -6.56
CA GLY A 208 -2.60 7.64 -6.08
C GLY A 208 -1.32 7.34 -6.82
N PRO A 209 -0.35 8.25 -6.90
CA PRO A 209 0.98 7.90 -7.38
C PRO A 209 1.58 6.86 -6.42
N LYS A 210 2.09 5.75 -6.98
CA LYS A 210 2.71 4.66 -6.20
C LYS A 210 4.19 4.59 -6.56
N GLY A 211 4.95 5.57 -6.09
CA GLY A 211 6.39 5.65 -6.36
C GLY A 211 7.22 4.68 -5.50
N THR A 212 6.92 4.57 -4.21
CA THR A 212 7.75 3.85 -3.25
C THR A 212 7.91 2.37 -3.55
N ILE A 213 6.82 1.67 -3.87
CA ILE A 213 6.87 0.24 -4.22
C ILE A 213 7.67 0.03 -5.52
N THR A 214 7.43 0.84 -6.54
CA THR A 214 8.16 0.74 -7.81
C THR A 214 9.65 0.97 -7.61
N LEU A 215 10.03 1.96 -6.81
CA LEU A 215 11.43 2.23 -6.47
C LEU A 215 12.07 1.10 -5.69
N SER A 216 11.39 0.60 -4.66
CA SER A 216 11.90 -0.53 -3.88
C SER A 216 12.16 -1.74 -4.76
N LEU A 217 11.30 -2.00 -5.75
CA LEU A 217 11.51 -3.07 -6.73
C LEU A 217 12.71 -2.80 -7.64
N MET A 218 12.90 -1.57 -8.11
CA MET A 218 14.08 -1.23 -8.93
C MET A 218 15.39 -1.48 -8.19
N PHE A 219 15.43 -1.28 -6.88
CA PHE A 219 16.62 -1.58 -6.08
C PHE A 219 16.91 -3.09 -5.92
N THR A 220 15.93 -3.95 -6.18
CA THR A 220 16.13 -5.41 -6.16
C THR A 220 16.72 -5.96 -7.46
N ILE A 221 16.87 -5.14 -8.51
CA ILE A 221 17.52 -5.57 -9.76
C ILE A 221 19.00 -5.84 -9.48
N PRO A 222 19.49 -7.09 -9.69
CA PRO A 222 20.88 -7.43 -9.42
C PRO A 222 21.82 -6.71 -10.39
N TYR A 223 23.08 -6.57 -10.00
CA TYR A 223 24.10 -5.98 -10.86
C TYR A 223 24.59 -6.94 -11.93
N THR A 224 24.54 -8.24 -11.65
CA THR A 224 25.05 -9.29 -12.54
C THR A 224 24.03 -10.38 -12.79
N ILE A 225 24.08 -10.97 -13.95
CA ILE A 225 23.28 -12.14 -14.35
C ILE A 225 24.06 -13.43 -14.09
N THR A 226 23.39 -14.59 -14.24
CA THR A 226 24.00 -15.91 -14.14
C THR A 226 25.10 -16.02 -15.21
N GLY A 227 26.36 -16.22 -14.77
CA GLY A 227 27.52 -16.19 -15.68
C GLY A 227 28.46 -15.00 -15.47
N GLY A 228 28.15 -14.08 -14.52
CA GLY A 228 29.02 -12.97 -14.12
C GLY A 228 28.98 -11.74 -15.04
N ALA A 229 28.19 -11.76 -16.09
CA ALA A 229 27.98 -10.58 -16.95
C ALA A 229 27.11 -9.53 -16.24
N TRP A 230 27.30 -8.26 -16.57
CA TRP A 230 26.47 -7.17 -16.06
C TRP A 230 25.01 -7.32 -16.52
N PHE A 231 24.06 -6.95 -15.66
CA PHE A 231 22.65 -6.96 -16.01
C PHE A 231 22.40 -5.92 -17.13
N PRO A 232 21.87 -6.33 -18.30
CA PRO A 232 21.73 -5.45 -19.44
C PRO A 232 20.70 -4.34 -19.14
N MET A 233 21.02 -3.13 -19.54
CA MET A 233 20.14 -1.96 -19.45
C MET A 233 19.58 -1.69 -18.02
N ARG A 234 20.33 -2.04 -16.97
CA ARG A 234 19.91 -1.84 -15.58
C ARG A 234 19.69 -0.36 -15.25
N ASP A 235 20.62 0.47 -15.65
CA ASP A 235 20.61 1.90 -15.33
C ASP A 235 19.51 2.62 -16.13
N GLU A 236 19.26 2.22 -17.36
CA GLU A 236 18.14 2.70 -18.19
C GLU A 236 16.79 2.33 -17.58
N LEU A 237 16.64 1.11 -17.06
CA LEU A 237 15.42 0.69 -16.38
C LEU A 237 15.16 1.52 -15.12
N ILE A 238 16.20 1.79 -14.33
CA ILE A 238 16.11 2.64 -13.13
C ILE A 238 15.77 4.08 -13.54
N PHE A 239 16.41 4.60 -14.59
CA PHE A 239 16.16 5.93 -15.11
C PHE A 239 14.71 6.09 -15.61
N ILE A 240 14.22 5.14 -16.41
CA ILE A 240 12.83 5.16 -16.91
C ILE A 240 11.84 5.07 -15.75
N ALA A 241 12.05 4.15 -14.82
CA ALA A 241 11.16 4.00 -13.66
C ALA A 241 11.15 5.26 -12.77
N GLY A 242 12.33 5.82 -12.49
CA GLY A 242 12.47 7.07 -11.74
C GLY A 242 11.78 8.24 -12.47
N GLY A 243 11.98 8.36 -13.77
CA GLY A 243 11.33 9.36 -14.61
C GLY A 243 9.81 9.25 -14.59
N VAL A 244 9.25 8.04 -14.72
CA VAL A 244 7.80 7.80 -14.63
C VAL A 244 7.26 8.23 -13.26
N ILE A 245 7.99 7.94 -12.17
CA ILE A 245 7.59 8.34 -10.83
C ILE A 245 7.57 9.87 -10.71
N VAL A 246 8.63 10.54 -11.16
CA VAL A 246 8.71 12.02 -11.12
C VAL A 246 7.57 12.63 -11.93
N VAL A 247 7.33 12.17 -13.17
CA VAL A 247 6.24 12.67 -14.02
C VAL A 247 4.87 12.46 -13.35
N THR A 248 4.60 11.29 -12.82
CA THR A 248 3.31 11.01 -12.18
C THR A 248 3.11 11.80 -10.88
N LEU A 249 4.17 12.04 -10.10
CA LEU A 249 4.13 12.90 -8.92
C LEU A 249 3.90 14.37 -9.28
N LEU A 250 4.58 14.88 -10.29
CA LEU A 250 4.37 16.25 -10.78
C LEU A 250 2.93 16.43 -11.28
N LEU A 251 2.43 15.50 -12.09
CA LEU A 251 1.04 15.53 -12.55
C LEU A 251 0.06 15.49 -11.37
N ALA A 252 0.30 14.65 -10.37
CA ALA A 252 -0.52 14.62 -9.16
C ALA A 252 -0.50 15.97 -8.44
N ASN A 253 0.69 16.55 -8.24
CA ASN A 253 0.84 17.81 -7.52
C ASN A 253 0.14 18.99 -8.21
N PHE A 254 0.17 19.05 -9.55
CA PHE A 254 -0.44 20.16 -10.30
C PHE A 254 -1.93 19.90 -10.62
N LEU A 255 -2.32 18.68 -10.95
CA LEU A 255 -3.70 18.39 -11.38
C LEU A 255 -4.66 18.19 -10.21
N LEU A 256 -4.22 17.63 -9.09
CA LEU A 256 -5.12 17.38 -7.95
C LEU A 256 -5.77 18.65 -7.40
N PRO A 257 -5.06 19.77 -7.16
CA PRO A 257 -5.68 21.00 -6.70
C PRO A 257 -6.74 21.54 -7.67
N LEU A 258 -6.55 21.35 -8.98
CA LEU A 258 -7.49 21.77 -10.02
C LEU A 258 -8.72 20.87 -10.11
N LEU A 259 -8.52 19.57 -9.90
CA LEU A 259 -9.57 18.56 -10.03
C LEU A 259 -10.33 18.31 -8.73
N ALA A 260 -9.68 18.50 -7.57
CA ALA A 260 -10.32 18.31 -6.29
C ALA A 260 -11.45 19.33 -6.11
N PRO A 261 -12.64 18.90 -5.66
CA PRO A 261 -13.71 19.84 -5.34
C PRO A 261 -13.23 20.71 -4.17
N ASN A 262 -13.48 22.01 -4.25
CA ASN A 262 -13.27 22.90 -3.11
C ASN A 262 -14.04 22.34 -1.92
N ARG A 263 -13.33 21.95 -0.90
CA ARG A 263 -13.92 21.49 0.36
C ARG A 263 -14.58 22.73 0.97
N ASN A 264 -15.90 22.82 0.81
CA ASN A 264 -16.66 23.86 1.49
C ASN A 264 -16.36 23.72 2.99
N LYS A 265 -15.72 24.73 3.55
CA LYS A 265 -15.43 24.81 5.00
C LYS A 265 -16.72 24.65 5.85
N GLY A 266 -17.88 24.94 5.25
CA GLY A 266 -19.18 24.75 5.87
C GLY A 266 -19.49 23.31 6.28
N THR A 267 -19.20 22.32 5.43
CA THR A 267 -19.49 20.90 5.74
C THR A 267 -18.66 20.36 6.90
N SER A 268 -17.44 20.87 7.08
CA SER A 268 -16.58 20.52 8.24
C SER A 268 -17.13 21.11 9.55
N VAL A 269 -17.62 22.33 9.52
CA VAL A 269 -18.19 23.00 10.69
C VAL A 269 -19.52 22.36 11.09
N GLU A 270 -20.36 22.03 10.11
CA GLU A 270 -21.63 21.31 10.34
C GLU A 270 -21.40 19.91 10.94
N MET A 271 -20.46 19.12 10.36
CA MET A 271 -20.10 17.82 10.92
C MET A 271 -19.52 17.91 12.33
N THR A 272 -18.69 18.91 12.59
CA THR A 272 -18.14 19.14 13.94
C THR A 272 -19.26 19.54 14.90
N GLY A 273 -20.21 20.38 14.49
CA GLY A 273 -21.39 20.76 15.27
C GLY A 273 -22.27 19.56 15.63
N ILE A 274 -22.56 18.69 14.65
CA ILE A 274 -23.32 17.46 14.86
C ILE A 274 -22.58 16.51 15.82
N THR A 275 -21.27 16.37 15.67
CA THR A 275 -20.46 15.51 16.55
C THR A 275 -20.46 16.02 17.98
N ILE A 276 -20.33 17.33 18.18
CA ILE A 276 -20.38 17.95 19.52
C ILE A 276 -21.78 17.75 20.13
N GLU A 277 -22.84 17.94 19.36
CA GLU A 277 -24.21 17.76 19.87
C GLU A 277 -24.50 16.29 20.22
N VAL A 278 -24.03 15.33 19.41
CA VAL A 278 -24.12 13.89 19.72
C VAL A 278 -23.36 13.56 21.00
N LEU A 279 -22.12 14.03 21.14
CA LEU A 279 -21.32 13.82 22.35
C LEU A 279 -21.99 14.45 23.58
N ARG A 280 -22.52 15.66 23.46
CA ARG A 280 -23.23 16.34 24.53
C ARG A 280 -24.44 15.52 25.00
N ARG A 281 -25.31 15.09 24.09
CA ARG A 281 -26.46 14.27 24.41
C ARG A 281 -26.08 12.92 25.03
N THR A 282 -25.00 12.31 24.54
CA THR A 282 -24.49 11.06 25.10
C THR A 282 -24.01 11.26 26.55
N VAL A 283 -23.28 12.34 26.82
CA VAL A 283 -22.83 12.69 28.17
C VAL A 283 -24.03 13.01 29.08
N GLU A 284 -25.00 13.77 28.62
CA GLU A 284 -26.23 14.07 29.36
C GLU A 284 -27.02 12.79 29.71
N GLU A 285 -27.16 11.88 28.75
CA GLU A 285 -27.86 10.60 28.98
C GLU A 285 -27.09 9.69 29.93
N LEU A 286 -25.76 9.59 29.78
CA LEU A 286 -24.90 8.84 30.71
C LEU A 286 -24.96 9.42 32.11
N THR A 287 -24.92 10.74 32.24
CA THR A 287 -24.98 11.42 33.54
C THR A 287 -26.32 11.18 34.22
N GLY A 288 -27.42 11.18 33.44
CA GLY A 288 -28.75 10.86 33.94
C GLY A 288 -28.94 9.40 34.40
N ARG A 289 -28.08 8.49 33.95
CA ARG A 289 -28.08 7.07 34.34
C ARG A 289 -27.11 6.75 35.49
N VAL A 290 -26.44 7.74 36.06
CA VAL A 290 -25.51 7.55 37.20
C VAL A 290 -26.31 7.22 38.45
N THR A 291 -26.10 6.01 38.97
CA THR A 291 -26.61 5.57 40.30
C THR A 291 -25.43 5.44 41.27
N PRO A 292 -25.67 5.43 42.60
CA PRO A 292 -24.60 5.24 43.56
C PRO A 292 -23.75 3.98 43.31
N ASP A 293 -24.38 2.93 42.80
CA ASP A 293 -23.71 1.62 42.54
C ASP A 293 -22.89 1.61 41.24
N ASN A 294 -23.25 2.38 40.21
CA ASN A 294 -22.56 2.38 38.94
C ASN A 294 -21.67 3.61 38.69
N ARG A 295 -21.59 4.52 39.65
CA ARG A 295 -20.88 5.80 39.54
C ARG A 295 -19.43 5.67 39.10
N ARG A 296 -18.72 4.65 39.60
CA ARG A 296 -17.33 4.41 39.19
C ARG A 296 -17.20 3.90 37.75
N ALA A 297 -18.15 3.10 37.26
CA ALA A 297 -18.12 2.55 35.92
C ALA A 297 -18.52 3.57 34.83
N VAL A 298 -19.32 4.58 35.19
CA VAL A 298 -19.80 5.61 34.25
C VAL A 298 -18.86 6.81 34.15
N LEU A 299 -18.09 7.09 35.22
CA LEU A 299 -17.16 8.24 35.32
C LEU A 299 -15.69 7.87 34.97
N MET A 300 -15.35 6.60 34.73
CA MET A 300 -14.09 6.13 34.16
C MET A 300 -14.20 5.97 32.66
#